data_576bd8c1e896b09992d27cbb283a4046
#
_entry.id   576bd8c1e896b09992d27cbb283a4046
#
_cell.length_a   1.000
_cell.length_b   1.000
_cell.length_c   1.000
_cell.angle_alpha   90.00
_cell.angle_beta   90.00
_cell.angle_gamma   90.00
#
_symmetry.space_group_name_H-M   'P 1'
#
loop_
_entity.id
_entity.type
_entity.pdbx_description
1 polymer ?
#
loop_
_entity_poly.entity_id
_entity_poly.type
_entity_poly.pdbx_seq_one_letter_code
_entity_poly.pdbx_strand_id
1 'polypeptide(L)'
;TGEIGLFKIKSEGAIASGVRRIEAVCGEAAWAHLRENIEKWDHELKAATSKLNAANERLTALGEEPVTVHEFPHIMSAMLVERADISQLNATIAHGARTLEETQGGAIEAEKRIKKIQSSQAAALADESLAELIDSATKEGNPIIVSFESDASLLQELQNGLKKKQFAGPALLIVDDGEKLHLATHCGPDALAAGLKAGDLLRDLAALAGGKGGGKPDQARGAAPDRSKLEELKASASSRFQ
;
A
#
# COMPACT_ATOMS: atom_id res chain seq x y z
N THR A 1 -29.28 -44.10 9.10
CA THR A 1 -28.34 -43.00 8.72
C THR A 1 -28.66 -42.43 7.34
N GLY A 2 -29.23 -43.23 6.40
CA GLY A 2 -29.60 -42.74 5.07
C GLY A 2 -30.64 -41.62 5.04
N GLU A 3 -31.46 -41.47 6.07
CA GLU A 3 -32.51 -40.46 6.20
C GLU A 3 -32.00 -39.10 6.67
N ILE A 4 -30.76 -39.02 7.19
CA ILE A 4 -30.16 -37.75 7.67
C ILE A 4 -29.86 -36.79 6.49
N GLY A 5 -29.66 -37.36 5.30
CA GLY A 5 -29.31 -36.56 4.11
C GLY A 5 -27.92 -35.93 4.22
N LEU A 6 -27.77 -34.73 3.71
CA LEU A 6 -26.51 -33.98 3.76
C LEU A 6 -26.15 -33.65 5.22
N PHE A 7 -24.91 -33.97 5.62
CA PHE A 7 -24.34 -33.62 6.92
C PHE A 7 -23.13 -32.70 6.72
N LYS A 8 -23.09 -31.58 7.45
CA LYS A 8 -21.97 -30.61 7.36
C LYS A 8 -21.57 -30.14 8.74
N ILE A 9 -20.26 -30.21 9.03
CA ILE A 9 -19.66 -29.58 10.22
C ILE A 9 -19.56 -28.07 9.96
N LYS A 10 -20.14 -27.28 10.85
CA LYS A 10 -20.05 -25.78 10.82
C LYS A 10 -18.79 -25.28 11.47
N SER A 11 -18.45 -25.82 12.63
CA SER A 11 -17.29 -25.41 13.40
C SER A 11 -16.77 -26.52 14.27
N GLU A 12 -15.47 -26.49 14.53
CA GLU A 12 -14.79 -27.33 15.49
C GLU A 12 -13.77 -26.45 16.25
N GLY A 13 -13.80 -26.50 17.58
CA GLY A 13 -12.91 -25.70 18.41
C GLY A 13 -12.69 -26.31 19.79
N ALA A 14 -11.54 -26.01 20.40
CA ALA A 14 -11.28 -26.32 21.80
C ALA A 14 -11.97 -25.28 22.68
N ILE A 15 -12.73 -25.73 23.71
CA ILE A 15 -13.39 -24.86 24.69
C ILE A 15 -12.74 -24.96 26.07
N ALA A 16 -12.02 -26.06 26.36
CA ALA A 16 -11.23 -26.26 27.57
C ALA A 16 -10.13 -27.30 27.29
N SER A 17 -9.21 -27.50 28.24
CA SER A 17 -8.20 -28.54 28.12
C SER A 17 -8.86 -29.93 27.98
N GLY A 18 -8.60 -30.58 26.85
CA GLY A 18 -9.16 -31.91 26.54
C GLY A 18 -10.63 -31.96 26.10
N VAL A 19 -11.30 -30.78 25.96
CA VAL A 19 -12.71 -30.71 25.52
C VAL A 19 -12.81 -29.97 24.19
N ARG A 20 -13.37 -30.65 23.17
CA ARG A 20 -13.64 -30.07 21.84
C ARG A 20 -15.14 -29.93 21.62
N ARG A 21 -15.56 -28.81 21.07
CA ARG A 21 -16.93 -28.56 20.64
C ARG A 21 -17.00 -28.70 19.12
N ILE A 22 -17.96 -29.48 18.65
CA ILE A 22 -18.28 -29.64 17.23
C ILE A 22 -19.72 -29.19 17.06
N GLU A 23 -19.94 -28.29 16.13
CA GLU A 23 -21.28 -27.87 15.68
C GLU A 23 -21.49 -28.40 14.27
N ALA A 24 -22.60 -29.09 14.05
CA ALA A 24 -22.94 -29.63 12.74
C ALA A 24 -24.42 -29.40 12.42
N VAL A 25 -24.74 -29.41 11.14
CA VAL A 25 -26.09 -29.32 10.58
C VAL A 25 -26.34 -30.48 9.62
N CYS A 26 -27.60 -30.90 9.47
CA CYS A 26 -27.99 -31.94 8.54
C CYS A 26 -29.27 -31.57 7.77
N GLY A 27 -29.59 -32.33 6.72
CA GLY A 27 -30.76 -32.17 5.89
C GLY A 27 -30.88 -30.75 5.29
N GLU A 28 -32.05 -30.15 5.35
CA GLU A 28 -32.33 -28.82 4.80
C GLU A 28 -31.47 -27.72 5.45
N ALA A 29 -31.17 -27.83 6.74
CA ALA A 29 -30.29 -26.89 7.43
C ALA A 29 -28.85 -26.93 6.89
N ALA A 30 -28.36 -28.08 6.45
CA ALA A 30 -27.08 -28.22 5.81
C ALA A 30 -27.05 -27.57 4.41
N TRP A 31 -28.12 -27.71 3.65
CA TRP A 31 -28.27 -27.04 2.35
C TRP A 31 -28.37 -25.52 2.51
N ALA A 32 -29.13 -25.02 3.50
CA ALA A 32 -29.20 -23.59 3.79
C ALA A 32 -27.81 -23.02 4.13
N HIS A 33 -27.08 -23.70 5.01
CA HIS A 33 -25.72 -23.31 5.38
C HIS A 33 -24.74 -23.29 4.20
N LEU A 34 -24.86 -24.24 3.27
CA LEU A 34 -24.06 -24.24 2.04
C LEU A 34 -24.40 -23.05 1.15
N ARG A 35 -25.68 -22.71 0.96
CA ARG A 35 -26.09 -21.53 0.19
C ARG A 35 -25.49 -20.25 0.76
N GLU A 36 -25.60 -20.04 2.07
CA GLU A 36 -25.01 -18.88 2.75
C GLU A 36 -23.48 -18.78 2.50
N ASN A 37 -22.78 -19.91 2.61
CA ASN A 37 -21.34 -19.93 2.38
C ASN A 37 -20.96 -19.62 0.93
N ILE A 38 -21.74 -20.09 -0.03
CA ILE A 38 -21.52 -19.85 -1.45
C ILE A 38 -21.80 -18.39 -1.81
N GLU A 39 -22.87 -17.81 -1.28
CA GLU A 39 -23.16 -16.38 -1.46
C GLU A 39 -22.02 -15.51 -0.90
N LYS A 40 -21.52 -15.87 0.28
CA LYS A 40 -20.36 -15.20 0.88
C LYS A 40 -19.12 -15.33 0.01
N TRP A 41 -18.82 -16.53 -0.49
CA TRP A 41 -17.68 -16.75 -1.39
C TRP A 41 -17.81 -16.00 -2.71
N ASP A 42 -18.99 -15.97 -3.31
CA ASP A 42 -19.23 -15.21 -4.54
C ASP A 42 -18.95 -13.71 -4.32
N HIS A 43 -19.37 -13.20 -3.18
CA HIS A 43 -19.08 -11.80 -2.79
C HIS A 43 -17.57 -11.56 -2.60
N GLU A 44 -16.88 -12.45 -1.88
CA GLU A 44 -15.43 -12.36 -1.65
C GLU A 44 -14.64 -12.51 -2.95
N LEU A 45 -15.03 -13.42 -3.83
CA LEU A 45 -14.41 -13.64 -5.14
C LEU A 45 -14.58 -12.41 -6.05
N LYS A 46 -15.78 -11.84 -6.13
CA LYS A 46 -16.04 -10.60 -6.87
C LYS A 46 -15.16 -9.45 -6.37
N ALA A 47 -15.05 -9.30 -5.06
CA ALA A 47 -14.19 -8.27 -4.46
C ALA A 47 -12.70 -8.51 -4.77
N ALA A 48 -12.23 -9.76 -4.70
CA ALA A 48 -10.84 -10.12 -5.02
C ALA A 48 -10.54 -9.90 -6.52
N THR A 49 -11.45 -10.32 -7.41
CA THR A 49 -11.34 -10.11 -8.86
C THR A 49 -11.29 -8.63 -9.22
N SER A 50 -12.16 -7.81 -8.60
CA SER A 50 -12.13 -6.36 -8.81
C SER A 50 -10.80 -5.74 -8.40
N LYS A 51 -10.23 -6.16 -7.27
CA LYS A 51 -8.91 -5.69 -6.83
C LYS A 51 -7.79 -6.12 -7.78
N LEU A 52 -7.81 -7.39 -8.23
CA LEU A 52 -6.82 -7.90 -9.18
C LEU A 52 -6.89 -7.15 -10.50
N ASN A 53 -8.09 -6.92 -11.03
CA ASN A 53 -8.28 -6.20 -12.30
C ASN A 53 -7.76 -4.77 -12.20
N ALA A 54 -8.10 -4.04 -11.14
CA ALA A 54 -7.58 -2.70 -10.91
C ALA A 54 -6.05 -2.66 -10.79
N ALA A 55 -5.44 -3.66 -10.12
CA ALA A 55 -4.00 -3.78 -10.05
C ALA A 55 -3.37 -4.12 -11.42
N ASN A 56 -4.00 -5.00 -12.19
CA ASN A 56 -3.55 -5.37 -13.53
C ASN A 56 -3.63 -4.20 -14.53
N GLU A 57 -4.67 -3.37 -14.46
CA GLU A 57 -4.75 -2.14 -15.25
C GLU A 57 -3.55 -1.22 -14.96
N ARG A 58 -3.20 -1.07 -13.69
CA ARG A 58 -2.03 -0.28 -13.27
C ARG A 58 -0.71 -0.91 -13.73
N LEU A 59 -0.55 -2.24 -13.65
CA LEU A 59 0.62 -2.95 -14.18
C LEU A 59 0.77 -2.72 -15.69
N THR A 60 -0.31 -2.88 -16.44
CA THR A 60 -0.33 -2.65 -17.88
C THR A 60 0.03 -1.20 -18.24
N ALA A 61 -0.47 -0.23 -17.48
CA ALA A 61 -0.10 1.17 -17.65
C ALA A 61 1.41 1.44 -17.39
N LEU A 62 2.05 0.61 -16.56
CA LEU A 62 3.49 0.64 -16.32
C LEU A 62 4.31 -0.18 -17.35
N GLY A 63 3.66 -0.77 -18.36
CA GLY A 63 4.30 -1.59 -19.38
C GLY A 63 4.61 -3.03 -18.93
N GLU A 64 3.99 -3.50 -17.87
CA GLU A 64 4.19 -4.83 -17.30
C GLU A 64 3.06 -5.78 -17.67
N GLU A 65 3.37 -7.08 -17.70
CA GLU A 65 2.36 -8.11 -17.94
C GLU A 65 1.42 -8.26 -16.73
N PRO A 66 0.09 -8.40 -16.96
CA PRO A 66 -0.88 -8.63 -15.92
C PRO A 66 -0.64 -9.98 -15.23
N VAL A 67 -1.01 -10.05 -13.96
CA VAL A 67 -1.05 -11.31 -13.21
C VAL A 67 -2.30 -12.09 -13.63
N THR A 68 -2.11 -13.30 -14.15
CA THR A 68 -3.20 -14.19 -14.55
C THR A 68 -3.54 -15.15 -13.42
N VAL A 69 -4.84 -15.41 -13.24
CA VAL A 69 -5.36 -16.44 -12.35
C VAL A 69 -6.37 -17.29 -13.10
N HIS A 70 -6.60 -18.51 -12.63
CA HIS A 70 -7.59 -19.38 -13.25
C HIS A 70 -9.00 -18.83 -13.06
N GLU A 71 -9.78 -18.76 -14.13
CA GLU A 71 -11.18 -18.36 -14.05
C GLU A 71 -12.01 -19.46 -13.38
N PHE A 72 -12.90 -19.04 -12.49
CA PHE A 72 -13.88 -19.93 -11.88
C PHE A 72 -15.21 -19.84 -12.64
N PRO A 73 -15.70 -20.93 -13.20
CA PRO A 73 -17.01 -20.92 -13.86
C PRO A 73 -18.13 -20.70 -12.82
N HIS A 74 -19.05 -19.78 -13.08
CA HIS A 74 -20.21 -19.42 -12.25
C HIS A 74 -21.26 -20.57 -12.10
N ILE A 75 -20.81 -21.82 -11.96
CA ILE A 75 -21.69 -23.00 -11.94
C ILE A 75 -22.23 -23.30 -10.53
N MET A 76 -21.68 -22.67 -9.49
CA MET A 76 -21.98 -23.07 -8.10
C MET A 76 -23.42 -22.85 -7.67
N SER A 77 -24.06 -21.75 -8.07
CA SER A 77 -25.47 -21.51 -7.70
C SER A 77 -26.43 -22.49 -8.39
N ALA A 78 -26.14 -22.89 -9.63
CA ALA A 78 -26.96 -23.89 -10.35
C ALA A 78 -26.90 -25.27 -9.72
N MET A 79 -25.70 -25.73 -9.27
CA MET A 79 -25.55 -27.04 -8.62
C MET A 79 -26.29 -27.16 -7.28
N LEU A 80 -26.51 -26.07 -6.57
CA LEU A 80 -27.30 -26.08 -5.32
C LEU A 80 -28.79 -26.19 -5.58
N VAL A 81 -29.28 -25.66 -6.68
CA VAL A 81 -30.69 -25.72 -7.07
C VAL A 81 -31.06 -27.16 -7.47
N GLU A 82 -30.17 -27.87 -8.13
CA GLU A 82 -30.40 -29.23 -8.66
C GLU A 82 -30.08 -30.36 -7.67
N ARG A 83 -29.66 -30.05 -6.42
CA ARG A 83 -29.23 -31.04 -5.41
C ARG A 83 -28.20 -32.03 -5.97
N ALA A 84 -27.14 -31.48 -6.57
CA ALA A 84 -26.05 -32.24 -7.17
C ALA A 84 -25.45 -33.29 -6.23
N ASP A 85 -24.78 -34.31 -6.79
CA ASP A 85 -24.02 -35.30 -6.04
C ASP A 85 -23.04 -34.63 -5.03
N ILE A 86 -23.03 -35.13 -3.82
CA ILE A 86 -22.19 -34.62 -2.73
C ILE A 86 -20.70 -34.62 -3.10
N SER A 87 -20.25 -35.60 -3.89
CA SER A 87 -18.86 -35.68 -4.35
C SER A 87 -18.51 -34.54 -5.30
N GLN A 88 -19.38 -34.24 -6.27
CA GLN A 88 -19.24 -33.13 -7.18
C GLN A 88 -19.32 -31.79 -6.46
N LEU A 89 -20.23 -31.65 -5.50
CA LEU A 89 -20.36 -30.47 -4.68
C LEU A 89 -19.07 -30.18 -3.89
N ASN A 90 -18.49 -31.19 -3.23
CA ASN A 90 -17.24 -31.03 -2.50
C ASN A 90 -16.06 -30.67 -3.42
N ALA A 91 -15.95 -31.25 -4.61
CA ALA A 91 -14.93 -30.90 -5.60
C ALA A 91 -15.07 -29.45 -6.06
N THR A 92 -16.30 -28.99 -6.32
CA THR A 92 -16.59 -27.62 -6.74
C THR A 92 -16.28 -26.62 -5.63
N ILE A 93 -16.65 -26.93 -4.39
CA ILE A 93 -16.33 -26.11 -3.21
C ILE A 93 -14.80 -25.98 -3.04
N ALA A 94 -14.07 -27.10 -3.13
CA ALA A 94 -12.62 -27.09 -3.01
C ALA A 94 -11.95 -26.29 -4.14
N HIS A 95 -12.49 -26.37 -5.36
CA HIS A 95 -12.01 -25.60 -6.49
C HIS A 95 -12.28 -24.10 -6.28
N GLY A 96 -13.49 -23.70 -5.87
CA GLY A 96 -13.84 -22.32 -5.58
C GLY A 96 -12.96 -21.69 -4.49
N ALA A 97 -12.65 -22.45 -3.43
CA ALA A 97 -11.76 -21.99 -2.38
C ALA A 97 -10.33 -21.74 -2.91
N ARG A 98 -9.80 -22.61 -3.76
CA ARG A 98 -8.48 -22.40 -4.40
C ARG A 98 -8.48 -21.17 -5.31
N THR A 99 -9.51 -21.00 -6.13
CA THR A 99 -9.62 -19.86 -7.03
C THR A 99 -9.68 -18.54 -6.25
N LEU A 100 -10.39 -18.51 -5.13
CA LEU A 100 -10.42 -17.34 -4.25
C LEU A 100 -9.01 -17.04 -3.70
N GLU A 101 -8.32 -18.05 -3.19
CA GLU A 101 -6.94 -17.91 -2.69
C GLU A 101 -5.97 -17.45 -3.76
N GLU A 102 -6.02 -18.04 -4.97
CA GLU A 102 -5.20 -17.65 -6.11
C GLU A 102 -5.49 -16.21 -6.54
N THR A 103 -6.77 -15.79 -6.59
CA THR A 103 -7.17 -14.44 -6.96
C THR A 103 -6.70 -13.40 -5.94
N GLN A 104 -6.86 -13.70 -4.65
CA GLN A 104 -6.35 -12.85 -3.57
C GLN A 104 -4.82 -12.76 -3.60
N GLY A 105 -4.15 -13.88 -3.78
CA GLY A 105 -2.69 -13.96 -3.94
C GLY A 105 -2.19 -13.18 -5.15
N GLY A 106 -2.88 -13.30 -6.28
CA GLY A 106 -2.59 -12.55 -7.51
C GLY A 106 -2.72 -11.04 -7.33
N ALA A 107 -3.75 -10.58 -6.63
CA ALA A 107 -3.91 -9.16 -6.32
C ALA A 107 -2.78 -8.62 -5.44
N ILE A 108 -2.35 -9.38 -4.43
CA ILE A 108 -1.22 -9.03 -3.55
C ILE A 108 0.09 -8.98 -4.35
N GLU A 109 0.31 -9.95 -5.23
CA GLU A 109 1.52 -9.99 -6.07
C GLU A 109 1.55 -8.83 -7.06
N ALA A 110 0.42 -8.49 -7.70
CA ALA A 110 0.31 -7.35 -8.60
C ALA A 110 0.65 -6.03 -7.87
N GLU A 111 0.07 -5.79 -6.70
CA GLU A 111 0.36 -4.60 -5.89
C GLU A 111 1.84 -4.53 -5.45
N LYS A 112 2.43 -5.67 -5.10
CA LYS A 112 3.85 -5.75 -4.74
C LYS A 112 4.76 -5.41 -5.94
N ARG A 113 4.42 -5.90 -7.15
CA ARG A 113 5.14 -5.56 -8.38
C ARG A 113 5.05 -4.07 -8.69
N ILE A 114 3.84 -3.49 -8.63
CA ILE A 114 3.61 -2.06 -8.82
C ILE A 114 4.49 -1.25 -7.87
N LYS A 115 4.44 -1.55 -6.58
CA LYS A 115 5.24 -0.85 -5.57
C LYS A 115 6.74 -0.94 -5.84
N LYS A 116 7.23 -2.11 -6.29
CA LYS A 116 8.65 -2.30 -6.64
C LYS A 116 9.06 -1.42 -7.83
N ILE A 117 8.23 -1.35 -8.87
CA ILE A 117 8.49 -0.55 -10.07
C ILE A 117 8.51 0.94 -9.70
N GLN A 118 7.49 1.40 -8.99
CA GLN A 118 7.41 2.79 -8.53
C GLN A 118 8.63 3.19 -7.68
N SER A 119 9.03 2.33 -6.73
CA SER A 119 10.23 2.57 -5.92
C SER A 119 11.50 2.61 -6.77
N SER A 120 11.63 1.75 -7.78
CA SER A 120 12.78 1.75 -8.69
C SER A 120 12.85 3.01 -9.56
N GLN A 121 11.70 3.43 -10.11
CA GLN A 121 11.61 4.67 -10.89
C GLN A 121 11.89 5.90 -10.03
N ALA A 122 11.34 5.95 -8.82
CA ALA A 122 11.60 7.01 -7.87
C ALA A 122 13.08 7.09 -7.47
N ALA A 123 13.74 5.94 -7.26
CA ALA A 123 15.17 5.89 -6.94
C ALA A 123 16.04 6.41 -8.09
N ALA A 124 15.72 6.05 -9.34
CA ALA A 124 16.43 6.53 -10.51
C ALA A 124 16.29 8.06 -10.66
N LEU A 125 15.07 8.57 -10.56
CA LEU A 125 14.78 10.00 -10.61
C LEU A 125 15.48 10.76 -9.47
N ALA A 126 15.47 10.21 -8.26
CA ALA A 126 16.13 10.80 -7.11
C ALA A 126 17.66 10.87 -7.29
N ASP A 127 18.31 9.81 -7.79
CA ASP A 127 19.75 9.79 -8.00
C ASP A 127 20.20 10.81 -9.06
N GLU A 128 19.46 10.94 -10.16
CA GLU A 128 19.71 11.93 -11.21
C GLU A 128 19.56 13.36 -10.69
N SER A 129 18.40 13.68 -10.09
CA SER A 129 18.09 15.01 -9.56
C SER A 129 19.05 15.43 -8.44
N LEU A 130 19.39 14.52 -7.52
CA LEU A 130 20.26 14.83 -6.38
C LEU A 130 21.71 15.08 -6.77
N ALA A 131 22.21 14.48 -7.86
CA ALA A 131 23.58 14.71 -8.30
C ALA A 131 23.79 16.19 -8.67
N GLU A 132 22.89 16.75 -9.45
CA GLU A 132 22.94 18.16 -9.88
C GLU A 132 22.69 19.12 -8.72
N LEU A 133 21.68 18.82 -7.88
CA LEU A 133 21.30 19.66 -6.75
C LEU A 133 22.40 19.77 -5.69
N ILE A 134 23.06 18.67 -5.36
CA ILE A 134 24.16 18.64 -4.38
C ILE A 134 25.39 19.37 -4.94
N ASP A 135 25.72 19.15 -6.22
CA ASP A 135 26.84 19.82 -6.85
C ASP A 135 26.66 21.35 -6.86
N SER A 136 25.47 21.84 -7.25
CA SER A 136 25.13 23.25 -7.21
C SER A 136 25.13 23.81 -5.78
N ALA A 137 24.45 23.15 -4.86
CA ALA A 137 24.37 23.57 -3.46
C ALA A 137 25.73 23.63 -2.77
N THR A 138 26.62 22.66 -3.07
CA THR A 138 27.97 22.62 -2.49
C THR A 138 28.86 23.72 -3.03
N LYS A 139 28.76 24.04 -4.33
CA LYS A 139 29.56 25.11 -4.96
C LYS A 139 29.15 26.50 -4.51
N GLU A 140 27.87 26.70 -4.30
CA GLU A 140 27.29 28.02 -3.98
C GLU A 140 27.11 28.24 -2.47
N GLY A 141 27.27 27.18 -1.65
CA GLY A 141 27.00 27.23 -0.22
C GLY A 141 25.52 27.39 0.13
N ASN A 142 24.60 27.07 -0.80
CA ASN A 142 23.17 27.27 -0.68
C ASN A 142 22.45 26.03 -0.11
N PRO A 143 21.32 26.22 0.58
CA PRO A 143 20.46 25.09 0.97
C PRO A 143 19.80 24.45 -0.27
N ILE A 144 19.47 23.16 -0.18
CA ILE A 144 18.63 22.51 -1.20
C ILE A 144 17.16 22.75 -0.86
N ILE A 145 16.43 23.45 -1.73
CA ILE A 145 14.98 23.66 -1.59
C ILE A 145 14.34 23.34 -2.92
N VAL A 146 13.68 22.17 -3.01
CA VAL A 146 13.13 21.66 -4.27
C VAL A 146 11.75 21.09 -4.11
N SER A 147 10.98 21.14 -5.20
CA SER A 147 9.69 20.49 -5.29
C SER A 147 9.59 19.65 -6.56
N PHE A 148 8.91 18.52 -6.45
CA PHE A 148 8.63 17.59 -7.54
C PHE A 148 7.14 17.28 -7.58
N GLU A 149 6.58 17.12 -8.77
CA GLU A 149 5.27 16.52 -8.98
C GLU A 149 5.48 15.03 -9.22
N SER A 150 5.17 14.20 -8.23
CA SER A 150 5.43 12.76 -8.27
C SER A 150 4.68 12.02 -7.17
N ASP A 151 4.78 10.71 -7.16
CA ASP A 151 4.33 9.86 -6.06
C ASP A 151 5.16 10.10 -4.79
N ALA A 152 4.52 9.93 -3.64
CA ALA A 152 5.14 10.11 -2.31
C ALA A 152 6.40 9.25 -2.07
N SER A 153 6.60 8.16 -2.84
CA SER A 153 7.80 7.31 -2.74
C SER A 153 9.07 8.06 -3.11
N LEU A 154 8.99 9.04 -4.03
CA LEU A 154 10.15 9.86 -4.41
C LEU A 154 10.76 10.59 -3.22
N LEU A 155 9.94 11.09 -2.29
CA LEU A 155 10.43 11.80 -1.10
C LEU A 155 11.34 10.93 -0.23
N GLN A 156 10.99 9.63 -0.11
CA GLN A 156 11.80 8.65 0.61
C GLN A 156 13.16 8.46 -0.05
N GLU A 157 13.17 8.31 -1.38
CA GLU A 157 14.40 8.05 -2.13
C GLU A 157 15.30 9.28 -2.16
N LEU A 158 14.73 10.49 -2.33
CA LEU A 158 15.48 11.74 -2.21
C LEU A 158 16.15 11.88 -0.84
N GLN A 159 15.43 11.59 0.24
CA GLN A 159 15.97 11.69 1.60
C GLN A 159 17.06 10.64 1.85
N ASN A 160 16.86 9.40 1.37
CA ASN A 160 17.87 8.34 1.43
C ASN A 160 19.11 8.72 0.61
N GLY A 161 18.94 9.32 -0.55
CA GLY A 161 20.01 9.79 -1.42
C GLY A 161 20.87 10.88 -0.79
N LEU A 162 20.25 11.90 -0.16
CA LEU A 162 21.00 12.92 0.58
C LEU A 162 21.87 12.31 1.67
N LYS A 163 21.32 11.35 2.42
CA LYS A 163 22.08 10.65 3.46
C LYS A 163 23.22 9.81 2.88
N LYS A 164 22.96 9.05 1.80
CA LYS A 164 23.97 8.21 1.12
C LYS A 164 25.11 9.04 0.54
N LYS A 165 24.79 10.20 -0.03
CA LYS A 165 25.74 11.16 -0.59
C LYS A 165 26.37 12.07 0.48
N GLN A 166 26.01 11.89 1.76
CA GLN A 166 26.53 12.62 2.92
C GLN A 166 26.44 14.15 2.76
N PHE A 167 25.32 14.65 2.21
CA PHE A 167 25.10 16.08 2.08
C PHE A 167 25.14 16.77 3.45
N ALA A 168 26.04 17.76 3.59
CA ALA A 168 26.34 18.38 4.89
C ALA A 168 25.39 19.54 5.25
N GLY A 169 24.76 20.17 4.26
CA GLY A 169 23.90 21.32 4.44
C GLY A 169 22.44 20.98 4.82
N PRO A 170 21.60 22.03 4.94
CA PRO A 170 20.18 21.86 5.14
C PRO A 170 19.44 21.63 3.82
N ALA A 171 18.36 20.82 3.83
CA ALA A 171 17.51 20.62 2.67
C ALA A 171 16.02 20.56 3.05
N LEU A 172 15.17 21.17 2.20
CA LEU A 172 13.73 20.96 2.15
C LEU A 172 13.38 20.31 0.82
N LEU A 173 12.78 19.13 0.92
CA LEU A 173 12.28 18.35 -0.20
C LEU A 173 10.75 18.36 -0.14
N ILE A 174 10.10 18.68 -1.24
CA ILE A 174 8.64 18.71 -1.34
C ILE A 174 8.23 17.83 -2.51
N VAL A 175 7.26 16.95 -2.29
CA VAL A 175 6.64 16.16 -3.35
C VAL A 175 5.14 16.43 -3.32
N ASP A 176 4.61 16.91 -4.42
CA ASP A 176 3.19 17.14 -4.66
C ASP A 176 2.62 15.92 -5.38
N ASP A 177 1.74 15.16 -4.73
CA ASP A 177 1.11 13.96 -5.30
C ASP A 177 -0.24 14.25 -6.00
N GLY A 178 -0.62 15.54 -6.11
CA GLY A 178 -1.89 15.97 -6.67
C GLY A 178 -3.01 16.10 -5.65
N GLU A 179 -2.87 15.51 -4.46
CA GLU A 179 -3.83 15.60 -3.36
C GLU A 179 -3.30 16.46 -2.21
N LYS A 180 -2.01 16.35 -1.89
CA LYS A 180 -1.34 17.03 -0.79
C LYS A 180 0.15 17.19 -1.05
N LEU A 181 0.81 18.00 -0.23
CA LEU A 181 2.27 18.13 -0.21
C LEU A 181 2.88 17.16 0.79
N HIS A 182 3.78 16.33 0.33
CA HIS A 182 4.66 15.53 1.19
C HIS A 182 5.95 16.32 1.41
N LEU A 183 6.34 16.46 2.67
CA LEU A 183 7.45 17.32 3.09
C LEU A 183 8.53 16.48 3.76
N ALA A 184 9.80 16.74 3.44
CA ALA A 184 10.92 16.21 4.21
C ALA A 184 11.98 17.29 4.39
N THR A 185 12.57 17.31 5.58
CA THR A 185 13.75 18.14 5.89
C THR A 185 14.92 17.22 6.20
N HIS A 186 16.08 17.66 5.77
CA HIS A 186 17.38 17.07 6.09
C HIS A 186 18.29 18.16 6.67
N CYS A 187 18.97 17.82 7.76
CA CYS A 187 20.03 18.64 8.33
C CYS A 187 21.30 17.80 8.42
N GLY A 188 22.22 18.04 7.52
CA GLY A 188 23.53 17.40 7.56
C GLY A 188 24.41 17.95 8.67
N PRO A 189 25.67 17.49 8.80
CA PRO A 189 26.55 17.87 9.89
C PRO A 189 26.75 19.38 10.03
N ASP A 190 26.89 20.11 8.93
CA ASP A 190 27.10 21.57 8.97
C ASP A 190 25.84 22.30 9.43
N ALA A 191 24.67 21.87 8.96
CA ALA A 191 23.37 22.41 9.40
C ALA A 191 23.13 22.17 10.90
N LEU A 192 23.47 20.98 11.39
CA LEU A 192 23.37 20.64 12.81
C LEU A 192 24.34 21.45 13.66
N ALA A 193 25.57 21.69 13.19
CA ALA A 193 26.55 22.55 13.86
C ALA A 193 26.10 24.01 13.92
N ALA A 194 25.35 24.49 12.90
CA ALA A 194 24.69 25.79 12.91
C ALA A 194 23.44 25.86 13.81
N GLY A 195 23.07 24.76 14.48
CA GLY A 195 21.94 24.69 15.41
C GLY A 195 20.59 24.37 14.76
N LEU A 196 20.55 24.10 13.47
CA LEU A 196 19.32 23.71 12.77
C LEU A 196 18.92 22.28 13.14
N LYS A 197 17.61 22.06 13.31
CA LYS A 197 17.04 20.74 13.60
C LYS A 197 15.90 20.45 12.64
N ALA A 198 16.04 19.39 11.86
CA ALA A 198 15.07 19.00 10.84
C ALA A 198 13.65 18.84 11.41
N GLY A 199 13.51 18.23 12.60
CA GLY A 199 12.21 18.03 13.23
C GLY A 199 11.47 19.33 13.59
N ASP A 200 12.19 20.33 14.07
CA ASP A 200 11.61 21.62 14.46
C ASP A 200 11.29 22.45 13.19
N LEU A 201 12.22 22.52 12.24
CA LEU A 201 12.02 23.17 10.93
C LEU A 201 10.79 22.61 10.22
N LEU A 202 10.66 21.30 10.15
CA LEU A 202 9.54 20.68 9.45
C LEU A 202 8.21 20.93 10.16
N ARG A 203 8.18 20.90 11.49
CA ARG A 203 6.96 21.19 12.26
C ARG A 203 6.43 22.59 11.94
N ASP A 204 7.32 23.57 11.93
CA ASP A 204 6.97 24.96 11.63
C ASP A 204 6.55 25.12 10.17
N LEU A 205 7.30 24.53 9.22
CA LEU A 205 6.96 24.60 7.80
C LEU A 205 5.64 23.89 7.50
N ALA A 206 5.42 22.68 8.01
CA ALA A 206 4.18 21.96 7.77
C ALA A 206 2.95 22.71 8.32
N ALA A 207 3.10 23.41 9.46
CA ALA A 207 2.02 24.20 10.04
C ALA A 207 1.57 25.35 9.13
N LEU A 208 2.45 25.96 8.31
CA LEU A 208 2.10 27.02 7.36
C LEU A 208 1.07 26.57 6.32
N ALA A 209 1.11 25.30 5.94
CA ALA A 209 0.18 24.71 4.98
C ALA A 209 -0.87 23.78 5.65
N GLY A 210 -1.18 24.02 6.92
CA GLY A 210 -2.19 23.29 7.68
C GLY A 210 -1.83 21.83 7.95
N GLY A 211 -0.56 21.48 7.81
CA GLY A 211 -0.06 20.12 7.94
C GLY A 211 0.53 19.79 9.30
N LYS A 212 1.10 18.60 9.36
CA LYS A 212 1.83 18.08 10.53
C LYS A 212 3.12 17.41 10.09
N GLY A 213 4.15 17.53 10.88
CA GLY A 213 5.42 16.87 10.63
C GLY A 213 6.27 16.78 11.91
N GLY A 214 7.34 16.02 11.80
CA GLY A 214 8.30 15.85 12.85
C GLY A 214 9.30 14.76 12.55
N GLY A 215 10.27 14.60 13.42
CA GLY A 215 11.31 13.59 13.24
C GLY A 215 12.50 13.81 14.15
N LYS A 216 13.63 13.29 13.74
CA LYS A 216 14.92 13.44 14.42
C LYS A 216 15.56 14.79 14.05
N PRO A 217 16.61 15.21 14.76
CA PRO A 217 17.34 16.43 14.42
C PRO A 217 17.97 16.43 13.00
N ASP A 218 18.39 15.26 12.52
CA ASP A 218 19.01 15.08 11.21
C ASP A 218 18.00 14.90 10.06
N GLN A 219 16.83 14.34 10.36
CA GLN A 219 15.79 14.03 9.35
C GLN A 219 14.38 14.11 9.94
N ALA A 220 13.47 14.72 9.19
CA ALA A 220 12.06 14.76 9.56
C ALA A 220 11.17 14.62 8.32
N ARG A 221 9.91 14.21 8.55
CA ARG A 221 8.87 14.05 7.53
C ARG A 221 7.53 14.55 7.99
N GLY A 222 6.75 14.99 7.02
CA GLY A 222 5.41 15.47 7.26
C GLY A 222 4.58 15.51 6.00
N ALA A 223 3.36 15.97 6.14
CA ALA A 223 2.48 16.25 5.02
C ALA A 223 1.62 17.47 5.32
N ALA A 224 1.24 18.19 4.28
CA ALA A 224 0.40 19.37 4.36
C ALA A 224 -0.69 19.32 3.28
N PRO A 225 -1.97 19.53 3.62
CA PRO A 225 -3.07 19.44 2.68
C PRO A 225 -3.17 20.64 1.74
N ASP A 226 -2.67 21.80 2.13
CA ASP A 226 -2.79 23.03 1.34
C ASP A 226 -1.65 23.17 0.33
N ARG A 227 -1.92 22.69 -0.90
CA ARG A 227 -0.98 22.76 -2.02
C ARG A 227 -0.70 24.17 -2.50
N SER A 228 -1.61 25.12 -2.28
CA SER A 228 -1.44 26.52 -2.69
C SER A 228 -0.30 27.22 -1.96
N LYS A 229 0.14 26.67 -0.84
CA LYS A 229 1.23 27.18 0.01
C LYS A 229 2.65 26.75 -0.42
N LEU A 230 2.79 26.07 -1.56
CA LEU A 230 4.08 25.54 -2.02
C LEU A 230 5.18 26.62 -2.07
N GLU A 231 4.91 27.77 -2.68
CA GLU A 231 5.90 28.85 -2.82
C GLU A 231 6.18 29.54 -1.47
N GLU A 232 5.17 29.66 -0.62
CA GLU A 232 5.35 30.19 0.73
C GLU A 232 6.23 29.27 1.60
N LEU A 233 6.08 27.95 1.46
CA LEU A 233 6.95 26.96 2.12
C LEU A 233 8.41 27.10 1.66
N LYS A 234 8.65 27.24 0.36
CA LYS A 234 10.00 27.43 -0.20
C LYS A 234 10.65 28.72 0.31
N ALA A 235 9.90 29.83 0.27
CA ALA A 235 10.39 31.12 0.74
C ALA A 235 10.69 31.12 2.26
N SER A 236 9.81 30.51 3.06
CA SER A 236 10.02 30.37 4.50
C SER A 236 11.24 29.48 4.82
N ALA A 237 11.43 28.39 4.09
CA ALA A 237 12.60 27.53 4.25
C ALA A 237 13.90 28.28 3.90
N SER A 238 13.92 29.04 2.80
CA SER A 238 15.08 29.83 2.40
C SER A 238 15.51 30.82 3.47
N SER A 239 14.57 31.49 4.13
CA SER A 239 14.90 32.44 5.21
C SER A 239 15.33 31.77 6.53
N ARG A 240 14.97 30.50 6.75
CA ARG A 240 15.33 29.76 7.97
C ARG A 240 16.64 28.98 7.86
N PHE A 241 17.09 28.74 6.65
CA PHE A 241 18.33 28.02 6.36
C PHE A 241 19.54 28.95 6.26
N GLN A 242 19.31 30.28 6.29
CA GLN A 242 20.35 31.30 6.38
C GLN A 242 20.74 31.54 7.84
#